data_18cb2c34bc994fa73ddce509a20bf95d
#
_entry.id   18cb2c34bc994fa73ddce509a20bf95d
#
_cell.length_a   1.000
_cell.length_b   1.000
_cell.length_c   1.000
_cell.angle_alpha   90.00
_cell.angle_beta   90.00
_cell.angle_gamma   90.00
#
_symmetry.space_group_name_H-M   'P 1'
#
loop_
_entity.id
_entity.type
_entity.pdbx_description
1 polymer ?
#
loop_
_entity_poly.entity_id
_entity_poly.type
_entity_poly.pdbx_seq_one_letter_code
_entity_poly.pdbx_strand_id
1 'polypeptide(L)'
;MKVEILEFKEFTAHKLYEILRLRSEVFVVEQDCVYQDLDNKDQKAIHILGSIKGVVVAYTRFFKPGDYFENASIGRVVVHPKYRGKDYGKEIMQESIDYARTKGHSSLIISAQCYLDKFYTDLGFTATGKEYLEDGIPHQEMVMRLN
;
A
#
# COMPACT_ATOMS: atom_id res chain seq x y z
N MET A 1 -2.37 -2.41 17.10
CA MET A 1 -3.12 -1.89 15.93
C MET A 1 -4.17 -2.92 15.52
N LYS A 2 -5.41 -2.49 15.35
CA LYS A 2 -6.48 -3.35 14.86
C LYS A 2 -6.44 -3.35 13.33
N VAL A 3 -6.39 -4.54 12.71
CA VAL A 3 -6.31 -4.67 11.25
C VAL A 3 -7.66 -5.12 10.70
N GLU A 4 -8.11 -4.44 9.63
CA GLU A 4 -9.31 -4.81 8.89
C GLU A 4 -8.93 -5.00 7.42
N ILE A 5 -9.52 -6.00 6.78
CA ILE A 5 -9.31 -6.31 5.37
C ILE A 5 -10.67 -6.23 4.69
N LEU A 6 -10.85 -5.24 3.81
CA LEU A 6 -12.16 -4.90 3.26
C LEU A 6 -12.15 -4.84 1.73
N GLU A 7 -13.23 -5.35 1.13
CA GLU A 7 -13.56 -5.04 -0.24
C GLU A 7 -14.20 -3.65 -0.29
N PHE A 8 -14.20 -3.02 -1.46
CA PHE A 8 -14.75 -1.67 -1.62
C PHE A 8 -16.20 -1.56 -1.12
N LYS A 9 -17.02 -2.54 -1.44
CA LYS A 9 -18.45 -2.54 -1.06
C LYS A 9 -18.69 -2.68 0.45
N GLU A 10 -17.68 -3.09 1.20
CA GLU A 10 -17.78 -3.27 2.64
C GLU A 10 -17.50 -2.01 3.43
N PHE A 11 -17.03 -0.95 2.78
CA PHE A 11 -16.78 0.32 3.45
C PHE A 11 -18.06 1.03 3.83
N THR A 12 -18.07 1.64 5.02
CA THR A 12 -19.02 2.72 5.31
C THR A 12 -18.52 3.98 4.61
N ALA A 13 -19.42 4.93 4.37
CA ALA A 13 -19.05 6.21 3.78
C ALA A 13 -17.98 6.92 4.62
N HIS A 14 -18.13 6.89 5.95
CA HIS A 14 -17.17 7.52 6.86
C HIS A 14 -15.78 6.90 6.76
N LYS A 15 -15.69 5.57 6.75
CA LYS A 15 -14.41 4.87 6.69
C LYS A 15 -13.73 5.11 5.34
N LEU A 16 -14.49 5.06 4.27
CA LEU A 16 -13.96 5.33 2.93
C LEU A 16 -13.41 6.75 2.85
N TYR A 17 -14.17 7.73 3.35
CA TYR A 17 -13.74 9.12 3.35
C TYR A 17 -12.44 9.30 4.15
N GLU A 18 -12.35 8.66 5.31
CA GLU A 18 -11.15 8.72 6.16
C GLU A 18 -9.91 8.21 5.42
N ILE A 19 -10.05 7.09 4.72
CA ILE A 19 -8.95 6.50 3.95
C ILE A 19 -8.52 7.39 2.79
N LEU A 20 -9.49 7.90 2.03
CA LEU A 20 -9.18 8.76 0.88
C LEU A 20 -8.55 10.08 1.34
N ARG A 21 -9.01 10.62 2.48
CA ARG A 21 -8.41 11.81 3.06
C ARG A 21 -6.95 11.56 3.46
N LEU A 22 -6.67 10.44 4.11
CA LEU A 22 -5.32 10.09 4.52
C LEU A 22 -4.40 9.95 3.29
N ARG A 23 -4.86 9.28 2.24
CA ARG A 23 -4.11 9.14 1.00
C ARG A 23 -3.81 10.50 0.37
N SER A 24 -4.81 11.37 0.30
CA SER A 24 -4.64 12.71 -0.23
C SER A 24 -3.64 13.54 0.58
N GLU A 25 -3.74 13.48 1.92
CA GLU A 25 -2.84 14.22 2.80
C GLU A 25 -1.38 13.84 2.60
N VAL A 26 -1.08 12.56 2.43
CA VAL A 26 0.30 12.08 2.31
C VAL A 26 0.80 12.14 0.86
N PHE A 27 0.05 11.57 -0.07
CA PHE A 27 0.54 11.40 -1.43
C PHE A 27 0.47 12.67 -2.27
N VAL A 28 -0.48 13.55 -1.98
CA VAL A 28 -0.65 14.79 -2.75
C VAL A 28 -0.13 15.99 -1.98
N VAL A 29 -0.61 16.20 -0.78
CA VAL A 29 -0.28 17.42 -0.01
C VAL A 29 1.14 17.36 0.56
N GLU A 30 1.45 16.32 1.33
CA GLU A 30 2.76 16.20 1.98
C GLU A 30 3.89 16.05 0.96
N GLN A 31 3.69 15.21 -0.07
CA GLN A 31 4.70 14.98 -1.09
C GLN A 31 4.77 16.10 -2.13
N ASP A 32 3.87 17.08 -2.02
CA ASP A 32 3.78 18.19 -2.97
C ASP A 32 3.77 17.69 -4.42
N CYS A 33 2.88 16.73 -4.67
CA CYS A 33 2.79 16.03 -5.95
C CYS A 33 1.36 16.11 -6.47
N VAL A 34 1.16 16.88 -7.54
CA VAL A 34 -0.17 17.05 -8.13
C VAL A 34 -0.43 15.89 -9.09
N TYR A 35 -1.26 14.94 -8.65
CA TYR A 35 -1.70 13.85 -9.50
C TYR A 35 -3.06 13.34 -9.04
N GLN A 36 -3.67 12.48 -9.87
CA GLN A 36 -5.00 11.94 -9.60
C GLN A 36 -4.87 10.69 -8.73
N ASP A 37 -4.91 10.85 -7.40
CA ASP A 37 -4.82 9.71 -6.49
C ASP A 37 -6.01 8.75 -6.63
N LEU A 38 -7.22 9.28 -6.83
CA LEU A 38 -8.40 8.46 -7.08
C LEU A 38 -8.38 8.04 -8.56
N ASP A 39 -7.95 6.81 -8.80
CA ASP A 39 -7.61 6.30 -10.12
C ASP A 39 -8.65 5.36 -10.72
N ASN A 40 -9.84 5.28 -10.12
CA ASN A 40 -10.93 4.38 -10.51
C ASN A 40 -10.59 2.90 -10.36
N LYS A 41 -9.61 2.57 -9.53
CA LYS A 41 -9.19 1.17 -9.27
C LYS A 41 -9.53 0.69 -7.87
N ASP A 42 -9.97 1.60 -7.00
CA ASP A 42 -10.31 1.24 -5.62
C ASP A 42 -11.46 0.25 -5.54
N GLN A 43 -12.37 0.29 -6.52
CA GLN A 43 -13.57 -0.56 -6.54
C GLN A 43 -13.24 -2.05 -6.66
N LYS A 44 -12.10 -2.39 -7.25
CA LYS A 44 -11.68 -3.80 -7.41
C LYS A 44 -10.54 -4.21 -6.49
N ALA A 45 -10.04 -3.29 -5.69
CA ALA A 45 -8.95 -3.56 -4.76
C ALA A 45 -9.43 -4.19 -3.47
N ILE A 46 -8.49 -4.82 -2.76
CA ILE A 46 -8.65 -5.18 -1.36
C ILE A 46 -7.93 -4.11 -0.56
N HIS A 47 -8.60 -3.59 0.47
CA HIS A 47 -8.10 -2.50 1.30
C HIS A 47 -7.72 -3.05 2.66
N ILE A 48 -6.49 -2.83 3.08
CA ILE A 48 -5.96 -3.33 4.35
C ILE A 48 -5.66 -2.12 5.22
N LEU A 49 -6.38 -2.02 6.34
CA LEU A 49 -6.33 -0.85 7.21
C LEU A 49 -5.90 -1.25 8.61
N GLY A 50 -5.09 -0.40 9.22
CA GLY A 50 -4.74 -0.53 10.63
C GLY A 50 -5.24 0.68 11.40
N SER A 51 -5.92 0.44 12.53
CA SER A 51 -6.50 1.51 13.36
C SER A 51 -6.00 1.43 14.78
N ILE A 52 -5.85 2.61 15.40
CA ILE A 52 -5.56 2.77 16.82
C ILE A 52 -6.69 3.64 17.40
N LYS A 53 -7.42 3.09 18.37
CA LYS A 53 -8.53 3.80 19.03
C LYS A 53 -9.50 4.42 18.02
N GLY A 54 -9.84 3.65 16.97
CA GLY A 54 -10.79 4.06 15.95
C GLY A 54 -10.25 4.99 14.86
N VAL A 55 -8.97 5.36 14.91
CA VAL A 55 -8.33 6.20 13.90
C VAL A 55 -7.49 5.35 12.97
N VAL A 56 -7.69 5.47 11.66
CA VAL A 56 -6.85 4.77 10.69
C VAL A 56 -5.46 5.39 10.70
N VAL A 57 -4.46 4.58 11.04
CA VAL A 57 -3.08 5.03 11.13
C VAL A 57 -2.19 4.46 10.04
N ALA A 58 -2.61 3.37 9.40
CA ALA A 58 -1.85 2.72 8.33
C ALA A 58 -2.80 2.08 7.34
N TYR A 59 -2.37 2.02 6.08
CA TYR A 59 -3.22 1.53 5.00
C TYR A 59 -2.36 1.00 3.87
N THR A 60 -2.85 -0.06 3.21
CA THR A 60 -2.32 -0.52 1.92
C THR A 60 -3.47 -0.91 1.01
N ARG A 61 -3.19 -0.90 -0.30
CA ARG A 61 -4.13 -1.33 -1.32
C ARG A 61 -3.55 -2.53 -2.05
N PHE A 62 -4.28 -3.65 -2.01
CA PHE A 62 -3.86 -4.91 -2.62
C PHE A 62 -4.66 -5.18 -3.89
N PHE A 63 -3.99 -5.65 -4.94
CA PHE A 63 -4.63 -6.11 -6.17
C PHE A 63 -4.24 -7.56 -6.44
N LYS A 64 -5.23 -8.37 -6.84
CA LYS A 64 -4.96 -9.72 -7.35
C LYS A 64 -4.28 -9.62 -8.73
N PRO A 65 -3.66 -10.70 -9.21
CA PRO A 65 -3.02 -10.70 -10.54
C PRO A 65 -3.99 -10.25 -11.63
N GLY A 66 -3.52 -9.37 -12.51
CA GLY A 66 -4.28 -8.88 -13.65
C GLY A 66 -5.06 -7.59 -13.41
N ASP A 67 -5.29 -7.19 -12.16
CA ASP A 67 -6.08 -5.99 -11.87
C ASP A 67 -5.26 -4.70 -11.89
N TYR A 68 -3.96 -4.79 -11.69
CA TYR A 68 -3.05 -3.65 -11.75
C TYR A 68 -1.75 -4.05 -12.46
N PHE A 69 -1.07 -5.07 -11.96
CA PHE A 69 0.09 -5.70 -12.60
C PHE A 69 -0.28 -7.15 -12.95
N GLU A 70 0.55 -7.82 -13.73
CA GLU A 70 0.39 -9.25 -14.00
C GLU A 70 0.38 -10.08 -12.72
N ASN A 71 1.26 -9.72 -11.78
CA ASN A 71 1.34 -10.38 -10.47
C ASN A 71 0.42 -9.69 -9.47
N ALA A 72 0.16 -10.36 -8.35
CA ALA A 72 -0.46 -9.69 -7.21
C ALA A 72 0.43 -8.52 -6.77
N SER A 73 -0.18 -7.44 -6.32
CA SER A 73 0.56 -6.23 -6.00
C SER A 73 0.02 -5.52 -4.78
N ILE A 74 0.89 -4.72 -4.15
CA ILE A 74 0.54 -3.84 -3.04
C ILE A 74 0.96 -2.43 -3.40
N GLY A 75 0.09 -1.48 -3.19
CA GLY A 75 0.37 -0.07 -3.44
C GLY A 75 -0.31 0.83 -2.44
N ARG A 76 -0.18 2.14 -2.64
CA ARG A 76 -0.77 3.15 -1.76
C ARG A 76 -0.44 2.90 -0.29
N VAL A 77 0.79 2.48 -0.02
CA VAL A 77 1.28 2.24 1.35
C VAL A 77 1.44 3.56 2.06
N VAL A 78 0.74 3.74 3.17
CA VAL A 78 0.74 5.02 3.87
C VAL A 78 0.64 4.82 5.37
N VAL A 79 1.35 5.67 6.12
CA VAL A 79 1.23 5.78 7.58
C VAL A 79 0.85 7.22 7.90
N HIS A 80 -0.16 7.38 8.75
CA HIS A 80 -0.62 8.70 9.20
C HIS A 80 0.57 9.47 9.79
N PRO A 81 0.80 10.74 9.38
CA PRO A 81 1.99 11.48 9.81
C PRO A 81 2.22 11.54 11.32
N LYS A 82 1.15 11.61 12.09
CA LYS A 82 1.24 11.69 13.56
C LYS A 82 1.58 10.36 14.23
N TYR A 83 1.61 9.27 13.47
CA TYR A 83 1.82 7.92 14.00
C TYR A 83 3.08 7.27 13.44
N ARG A 84 3.93 8.03 12.76
CA ARG A 84 5.19 7.51 12.21
C ARG A 84 6.20 7.25 13.32
N GLY A 85 7.20 6.40 13.01
CA GLY A 85 8.24 6.06 13.96
C GLY A 85 7.84 5.00 14.97
N LYS A 86 6.73 4.29 14.74
CA LYS A 86 6.20 3.26 15.65
C LYS A 86 6.03 1.91 14.95
N ASP A 87 6.68 1.72 13.80
CA ASP A 87 6.66 0.48 13.01
C ASP A 87 5.29 0.07 12.44
N TYR A 88 4.32 0.97 12.39
CA TYR A 88 3.01 0.65 11.80
C TYR A 88 3.10 0.37 10.30
N GLY A 89 4.02 1.03 9.59
CA GLY A 89 4.26 0.74 8.18
C GLY A 89 4.74 -0.68 7.94
N LYS A 90 5.66 -1.14 8.77
CA LYS A 90 6.17 -2.51 8.72
C LYS A 90 5.06 -3.50 9.05
N GLU A 91 4.27 -3.21 10.06
CA GLU A 91 3.17 -4.08 10.49
C GLU A 91 2.09 -4.19 9.42
N ILE A 92 1.66 -3.09 8.82
CA ILE A 92 0.61 -3.13 7.80
C ILE A 92 1.11 -3.82 6.51
N MET A 93 2.37 -3.65 6.17
CA MET A 93 2.97 -4.36 5.03
C MET A 93 3.03 -5.85 5.30
N GLN A 94 3.42 -6.26 6.51
CA GLN A 94 3.46 -7.68 6.86
C GLN A 94 2.07 -8.30 6.81
N GLU A 95 1.04 -7.59 7.29
CA GLU A 95 -0.34 -8.05 7.19
C GLU A 95 -0.78 -8.22 5.73
N SER A 96 -0.34 -7.32 4.87
CA SER A 96 -0.65 -7.39 3.44
C SER A 96 0.05 -8.58 2.76
N ILE A 97 1.30 -8.83 3.12
CA ILE A 97 2.07 -9.97 2.62
C ILE A 97 1.43 -11.28 3.09
N ASP A 98 1.04 -11.34 4.36
CA ASP A 98 0.39 -12.53 4.92
C ASP A 98 -0.96 -12.78 4.27
N TYR A 99 -1.72 -11.74 3.97
CA TYR A 99 -2.97 -11.85 3.22
C TYR A 99 -2.73 -12.48 1.84
N ALA A 100 -1.74 -11.98 1.11
CA ALA A 100 -1.41 -12.52 -0.21
C ALA A 100 -1.01 -13.99 -0.14
N ARG A 101 -0.21 -14.35 0.86
CA ARG A 101 0.22 -15.74 1.09
C ARG A 101 -0.96 -16.64 1.42
N THR A 102 -1.84 -16.20 2.32
CA THR A 102 -3.03 -16.94 2.71
C THR A 102 -3.96 -17.19 1.52
N LYS A 103 -4.05 -16.25 0.60
CA LYS A 103 -4.88 -16.40 -0.61
C LYS A 103 -4.22 -17.23 -1.71
N GLY A 104 -3.02 -17.75 -1.45
CA GLY A 104 -2.35 -18.66 -2.37
C GLY A 104 -1.62 -17.99 -3.53
N HIS A 105 -1.36 -16.69 -3.45
CA HIS A 105 -0.59 -16.02 -4.48
C HIS A 105 0.88 -16.42 -4.39
N SER A 106 1.53 -16.59 -5.54
CA SER A 106 2.91 -17.08 -5.59
C SER A 106 3.95 -15.99 -5.46
N SER A 107 3.60 -14.75 -5.78
CA SER A 107 4.54 -13.63 -5.77
C SER A 107 3.83 -12.30 -5.63
N LEU A 108 4.58 -11.30 -5.17
CA LEU A 108 4.13 -9.91 -5.08
C LEU A 108 5.07 -9.03 -5.89
N ILE A 109 4.51 -8.00 -6.50
CA ILE A 109 5.26 -6.94 -7.15
C ILE A 109 4.84 -5.61 -6.53
N ILE A 110 5.79 -4.70 -6.35
CA ILE A 110 5.50 -3.34 -5.89
C ILE A 110 6.26 -2.33 -6.74
N SER A 111 5.69 -1.13 -6.84
CA SER A 111 6.37 0.03 -7.40
C SER A 111 6.80 0.88 -6.20
N ALA A 112 8.06 0.77 -5.82
CA ALA A 112 8.57 1.35 -4.59
C ALA A 112 9.30 2.67 -4.87
N GLN A 113 9.04 3.69 -4.05
CA GLN A 113 9.87 4.90 -4.11
C GLN A 113 11.30 4.52 -3.73
N CYS A 114 12.28 4.93 -4.54
CA CYS A 114 13.67 4.49 -4.39
C CYS A 114 14.26 4.80 -3.01
N TYR A 115 13.86 5.89 -2.38
CA TYR A 115 14.38 6.22 -1.05
C TYR A 115 13.88 5.28 0.05
N LEU A 116 12.91 4.42 -0.23
CA LEU A 116 12.38 3.41 0.70
C LEU A 116 12.96 2.02 0.43
N ASP A 117 14.04 1.92 -0.34
CA ASP A 117 14.68 0.65 -0.69
C ASP A 117 14.97 -0.21 0.54
N LYS A 118 15.58 0.37 1.56
CA LYS A 118 15.91 -0.37 2.78
C LYS A 118 14.66 -0.90 3.49
N PHE A 119 13.62 -0.09 3.56
CA PHE A 119 12.36 -0.48 4.19
C PHE A 119 11.77 -1.73 3.53
N TYR A 120 11.70 -1.74 2.21
CA TYR A 120 11.13 -2.88 1.48
C TYR A 120 12.09 -4.07 1.42
N THR A 121 13.39 -3.83 1.34
CA THR A 121 14.39 -4.91 1.38
C THR A 121 14.34 -5.64 2.73
N ASP A 122 14.20 -4.91 3.82
CA ASP A 122 14.08 -5.50 5.15
C ASP A 122 12.82 -6.35 5.31
N LEU A 123 11.78 -6.07 4.53
CA LEU A 123 10.56 -6.89 4.51
C LEU A 123 10.70 -8.16 3.64
N GLY A 124 11.74 -8.23 2.82
CA GLY A 124 12.00 -9.39 1.95
C GLY A 124 11.80 -9.14 0.47
N PHE A 125 11.56 -7.90 0.05
CA PHE A 125 11.48 -7.56 -1.37
C PHE A 125 12.88 -7.42 -1.97
N THR A 126 12.99 -7.74 -3.25
CA THR A 126 14.23 -7.64 -4.01
C THR A 126 14.00 -6.74 -5.22
N ALA A 127 14.92 -5.80 -5.45
CA ALA A 127 14.85 -4.92 -6.62
C ALA A 127 15.14 -5.74 -7.90
N THR A 128 14.38 -5.45 -8.96
CA THR A 128 14.57 -6.13 -10.25
C THR A 128 15.60 -5.42 -11.15
N GLY A 129 16.00 -4.21 -10.78
CA GLY A 129 16.87 -3.38 -11.62
C GLY A 129 16.11 -2.40 -12.50
N LYS A 130 14.79 -2.50 -12.55
CA LYS A 130 13.94 -1.59 -13.32
C LYS A 130 13.63 -0.35 -12.49
N GLU A 131 14.11 0.82 -12.95
CA GLU A 131 13.90 2.10 -12.30
C GLU A 131 13.22 3.05 -13.27
N TYR A 132 12.40 3.96 -12.75
CA TYR A 132 11.61 4.88 -13.56
C TYR A 132 11.10 6.03 -12.69
N LEU A 133 10.63 7.09 -13.35
CA LEU A 133 9.94 8.18 -12.66
C LEU A 133 8.45 7.91 -12.66
N GLU A 134 7.81 8.09 -11.51
CA GLU A 134 6.36 8.00 -11.36
C GLU A 134 5.94 9.27 -10.64
N ASP A 135 5.14 10.09 -11.32
CA ASP A 135 4.74 11.42 -10.83
C ASP A 135 5.94 12.27 -10.39
N GLY A 136 7.04 12.17 -11.16
CA GLY A 136 8.25 12.93 -10.89
C GLY A 136 9.12 12.41 -9.76
N ILE A 137 8.73 11.31 -9.10
CA ILE A 137 9.47 10.71 -7.99
C ILE A 137 10.17 9.45 -8.49
N PRO A 138 11.49 9.28 -8.19
CA PRO A 138 12.19 8.04 -8.57
C PRO A 138 11.58 6.82 -7.91
N HIS A 139 11.21 5.83 -8.71
CA HIS A 139 10.65 4.56 -8.28
C HIS A 139 11.46 3.39 -8.82
N GLN A 140 11.31 2.23 -8.21
CA GLN A 140 11.88 0.99 -8.69
C GLN A 140 10.88 -0.15 -8.51
N GLU A 141 10.97 -1.11 -9.42
CA GLU A 141 10.20 -2.34 -9.31
C GLU A 141 10.87 -3.28 -8.33
N MET A 142 10.10 -3.80 -7.38
CA MET A 142 10.59 -4.79 -6.43
C MET A 142 9.63 -5.97 -6.37
N VAL A 143 10.16 -7.16 -6.12
CA VAL A 143 9.38 -8.40 -6.11
C VAL A 143 9.67 -9.22 -4.86
N MET A 144 8.69 -10.05 -4.48
CA MET A 144 8.82 -11.02 -3.40
C MET A 144 8.18 -12.33 -3.83
N ARG A 145 8.91 -13.42 -3.63
CA ARG A 145 8.35 -14.77 -3.80
C ARG A 145 7.68 -15.17 -2.49
N LEU A 146 6.45 -15.71 -2.56
CA LEU A 146 5.66 -16.03 -1.38
C LEU A 146 5.72 -17.50 -0.96
N ASN A 147 6.28 -18.36 -1.79
CA ASN A 147 6.39 -19.79 -1.51
C ASN A 147 7.78 -20.33 -1.81
#